data_ffe30d28869ae143811f8fb1907f8d49
#
_entry.id   ffe30d28869ae143811f8fb1907f8d49
#
_cell.length_a   1.000
_cell.length_b   1.000
_cell.length_c   1.000
_cell.angle_alpha   90.00
_cell.angle_beta   90.00
_cell.angle_gamma   90.00
#
_symmetry.space_group_name_H-M   'P 1'
#
loop_
_entity.id
_entity.type
_entity.pdbx_description
1 polymer ?
#
loop_
_entity_poly.entity_id
_entity_poly.type
_entity_poly.pdbx_seq_one_letter_code
_entity_poly.pdbx_strand_id
1 'polypeptide(L)'
;MKTKTVLISPLNWGLGHASRCIPVINDLVQDGFEVIIVGNGESLRFLQSNFSDLKSEKIAGLDINYSNIDSAQTLKLGFQIPKIIKSIQSEKKDLKALIEKHQPELIVSDNRYGFYNSNVKSVIITHQINPIFPVLNKQFKRQIHLWLNCFDEVWIPDNETINLSGALSVVPESLKLKTNFIGIKSHLEPSEFSNEIERQNDVLLILSGPEPQRSKLKTLVSKAVSGLKIIIVGESGSSQTVNSKKLIELINDSKFIITRSGYSSIMDLFEIKDRVIFIATPGLTEQEYLAERLKTKLGYKVIAQSNINEKSLNKMLRF
;
A
#
# COMPACT_ATOMS: atom_id res chain seq x y z
N MET A 1 13.74 9.91 -31.76
CA MET A 1 12.39 9.38 -31.51
C MET A 1 11.73 10.27 -30.47
N LYS A 2 10.42 10.56 -30.58
CA LYS A 2 9.71 11.32 -29.54
C LYS A 2 9.63 10.44 -28.29
N THR A 3 10.07 10.96 -27.16
CA THR A 3 10.00 10.23 -25.87
C THR A 3 8.53 10.01 -25.51
N LYS A 4 8.16 8.79 -25.19
CA LYS A 4 6.79 8.43 -24.79
C LYS A 4 6.53 8.90 -23.37
N THR A 5 5.44 9.64 -23.17
CA THR A 5 5.07 10.17 -21.85
C THR A 5 4.09 9.23 -21.13
N VAL A 6 4.29 9.01 -19.83
CA VAL A 6 3.36 8.29 -18.97
C VAL A 6 2.96 9.14 -17.75
N LEU A 7 1.66 9.13 -17.45
CA LEU A 7 1.15 9.68 -16.18
C LEU A 7 0.96 8.54 -15.19
N ILE A 8 1.55 8.64 -14.00
CA ILE A 8 1.34 7.68 -12.92
C ILE A 8 0.73 8.36 -11.69
N SER A 9 -0.34 7.79 -11.14
CA SER A 9 -1.10 8.42 -10.04
C SER A 9 -1.48 7.42 -8.95
N PRO A 10 -0.79 7.43 -7.79
CA PRO A 10 -1.21 6.67 -6.62
C PRO A 10 -2.37 7.33 -5.89
N LEU A 11 -3.23 6.50 -5.30
CA LEU A 11 -4.24 6.97 -4.36
C LEU A 11 -3.55 7.52 -3.10
N ASN A 12 -3.95 8.72 -2.65
CA ASN A 12 -3.44 9.30 -1.41
C ASN A 12 -4.16 8.73 -0.18
N TRP A 13 -3.96 7.44 0.05
CA TRP A 13 -4.55 6.72 1.17
C TRP A 13 -3.48 5.95 1.95
N GLY A 14 -2.66 6.71 2.67
CA GLY A 14 -1.42 6.23 3.27
C GLY A 14 -0.30 6.08 2.23
N LEU A 15 0.92 5.80 2.71
CA LEU A 15 2.11 5.73 1.85
C LEU A 15 2.20 4.43 1.03
N GLY A 16 1.43 3.41 1.36
CA GLY A 16 1.52 2.10 0.71
C GLY A 16 1.20 2.10 -0.79
N HIS A 17 0.33 3.00 -1.26
CA HIS A 17 0.06 3.19 -2.68
C HIS A 17 1.24 3.85 -3.39
N ALA A 18 1.83 4.86 -2.75
CA ALA A 18 2.99 5.54 -3.29
C ALA A 18 4.23 4.64 -3.29
N SER A 19 4.47 3.87 -2.21
CA SER A 19 5.64 2.99 -2.10
C SER A 19 5.66 1.93 -3.21
N ARG A 20 4.55 1.26 -3.47
CA ARG A 20 4.51 0.25 -4.54
C ARG A 20 4.56 0.85 -5.97
N CYS A 21 4.31 2.14 -6.13
CA CYS A 21 4.56 2.82 -7.40
C CYS A 21 6.05 3.04 -7.69
N ILE A 22 6.94 3.02 -6.69
CA ILE A 22 8.39 3.23 -6.88
C ILE A 22 8.97 2.22 -7.87
N PRO A 23 8.87 0.89 -7.67
CA PRO A 23 9.39 -0.07 -8.63
C PRO A 23 8.71 0.04 -10.01
N VAL A 24 7.43 0.36 -10.08
CA VAL A 24 6.74 0.59 -11.37
C VAL A 24 7.28 1.81 -12.09
N ILE A 25 7.59 2.90 -11.38
CA ILE A 25 8.23 4.10 -11.95
C ILE A 25 9.62 3.75 -12.46
N ASN A 26 10.41 2.98 -11.71
CA ASN A 26 11.74 2.55 -12.14
C ASN A 26 11.67 1.71 -13.43
N ASP A 27 10.73 0.75 -13.49
CA ASP A 27 10.51 -0.08 -14.69
C ASP A 27 10.16 0.81 -15.90
N LEU A 28 9.24 1.77 -15.74
CA LEU A 28 8.82 2.69 -16.81
C LEU A 28 9.96 3.62 -17.28
N VAL A 29 10.78 4.11 -16.36
CA VAL A 29 11.96 4.91 -16.69
C VAL A 29 12.99 4.09 -17.46
N GLN A 30 13.24 2.84 -17.06
CA GLN A 30 14.13 1.90 -17.76
C GLN A 30 13.62 1.57 -19.17
N ASP A 31 12.30 1.49 -19.34
CA ASP A 31 11.64 1.29 -20.65
C ASP A 31 11.67 2.56 -21.54
N GLY A 32 12.28 3.65 -21.07
CA GLY A 32 12.49 4.90 -21.81
C GLY A 32 11.29 5.84 -21.83
N PHE A 33 10.35 5.69 -20.90
CA PHE A 33 9.25 6.66 -20.74
C PHE A 33 9.69 7.93 -20.01
N GLU A 34 9.15 9.08 -20.43
CA GLU A 34 9.12 10.30 -19.62
C GLU A 34 7.98 10.16 -18.59
N VAL A 35 8.33 9.85 -17.34
CA VAL A 35 7.36 9.63 -16.27
C VAL A 35 6.98 10.98 -15.63
N ILE A 36 5.67 11.21 -15.50
CA ILE A 36 5.11 12.36 -14.77
C ILE A 36 4.29 11.80 -13.59
N ILE A 37 4.72 12.16 -12.38
CA ILE A 37 4.07 11.75 -11.14
C ILE A 37 2.87 12.67 -10.90
N VAL A 38 1.68 12.08 -10.78
CA VAL A 38 0.44 12.85 -10.58
C VAL A 38 -0.16 12.48 -9.22
N GLY A 39 -0.49 13.47 -8.39
CA GLY A 39 -1.05 13.13 -7.08
C GLY A 39 -1.29 14.33 -6.17
N ASN A 40 -1.47 14.05 -4.90
CA ASN A 40 -1.66 15.05 -3.85
C ASN A 40 -1.13 14.55 -2.50
N GLY A 41 -1.07 15.44 -1.52
CA GLY A 41 -0.81 15.12 -0.12
C GLY A 41 0.52 14.41 0.14
N GLU A 42 0.50 13.46 1.07
CA GLU A 42 1.71 12.74 1.51
C GLU A 42 2.25 11.78 0.44
N SER A 43 1.38 11.15 -0.34
CA SER A 43 1.79 10.24 -1.41
C SER A 43 2.62 10.96 -2.48
N LEU A 44 2.21 12.17 -2.88
CA LEU A 44 2.97 12.96 -3.84
C LEU A 44 4.33 13.39 -3.27
N ARG A 45 4.35 13.93 -2.03
CA ARG A 45 5.61 14.32 -1.37
C ARG A 45 6.58 13.15 -1.22
N PHE A 46 6.06 11.98 -0.87
CA PHE A 46 6.88 10.77 -0.76
C PHE A 46 7.51 10.37 -2.10
N LEU A 47 6.75 10.38 -3.19
CA LEU A 47 7.31 10.08 -4.51
C LEU A 47 8.29 11.16 -4.97
N GLN A 48 8.02 12.44 -4.74
CA GLN A 48 8.96 13.54 -5.03
C GLN A 48 10.29 13.41 -4.28
N SER A 49 10.27 12.90 -3.04
CA SER A 49 11.50 12.66 -2.27
C SER A 49 12.32 11.47 -2.77
N ASN A 50 11.70 10.53 -3.49
CA ASN A 50 12.41 9.39 -4.12
C ASN A 50 12.82 9.69 -5.57
N PHE A 51 12.14 10.64 -6.24
CA PHE A 51 12.33 10.99 -7.66
C PHE A 51 12.38 12.49 -7.83
N SER A 52 13.44 13.13 -7.33
CA SER A 52 13.62 14.60 -7.41
C SER A 52 13.67 15.14 -8.84
N ASP A 53 14.11 14.32 -9.79
CA ASP A 53 14.36 14.71 -11.18
C ASP A 53 13.13 14.50 -12.08
N LEU A 54 12.11 13.78 -11.60
CA LEU A 54 10.89 13.56 -12.36
C LEU A 54 9.91 14.72 -12.21
N LYS A 55 9.22 15.04 -13.31
CA LYS A 55 8.13 16.01 -13.30
C LYS A 55 6.99 15.52 -12.42
N SER A 56 6.33 16.46 -11.74
CA SER A 56 5.14 16.14 -10.94
C SER A 56 4.03 17.17 -11.14
N GLU A 57 2.77 16.67 -11.06
CA GLU A 57 1.55 17.46 -11.19
C GLU A 57 0.64 17.24 -9.99
N LYS A 58 0.04 18.34 -9.50
CA LYS A 58 -0.97 18.25 -8.45
C LYS A 58 -2.36 18.10 -9.03
N ILE A 59 -3.14 17.18 -8.46
CA ILE A 59 -4.58 17.04 -8.73
C ILE A 59 -5.37 17.09 -7.43
N ALA A 60 -6.67 17.35 -7.57
CA ALA A 60 -7.58 17.20 -6.44
C ALA A 60 -7.58 15.76 -5.94
N GLY A 61 -7.56 15.58 -4.64
CA GLY A 61 -7.55 14.26 -4.01
C GLY A 61 -8.82 13.98 -3.25
N LEU A 62 -9.10 12.70 -3.03
CA LEU A 62 -10.09 12.27 -2.06
C LEU A 62 -9.50 12.43 -0.67
N ASP A 63 -9.91 13.44 0.07
CA ASP A 63 -9.60 13.55 1.50
C ASP A 63 -10.59 12.68 2.29
N ILE A 64 -10.19 11.43 2.55
CA ILE A 64 -10.94 10.56 3.46
C ILE A 64 -10.42 10.80 4.87
N ASN A 65 -11.21 11.51 5.67
CA ASN A 65 -10.93 11.68 7.08
C ASN A 65 -11.32 10.43 7.86
N TYR A 66 -10.34 9.77 8.44
CA TYR A 66 -10.52 8.63 9.37
C TYR A 66 -10.82 9.05 10.81
N SER A 67 -11.36 10.23 11.04
CA SER A 67 -11.70 10.65 12.40
C SER A 67 -12.70 9.65 13.02
N ASN A 68 -12.25 8.97 14.09
CA ASN A 68 -13.03 8.07 14.96
C ASN A 68 -13.45 6.73 14.32
N ILE A 69 -12.46 5.88 14.07
CA ILE A 69 -12.67 4.50 13.66
C ILE A 69 -12.77 3.62 14.91
N ASP A 70 -13.97 3.53 15.47
CA ASP A 70 -14.40 2.42 16.31
C ASP A 70 -15.28 1.46 15.47
N SER A 71 -15.55 0.27 16.00
CA SER A 71 -16.22 -0.87 15.35
C SER A 71 -17.47 -0.61 14.48
N ALA A 72 -17.92 0.63 14.35
CA ALA A 72 -18.99 1.08 13.45
C ALA A 72 -18.53 1.45 12.02
N GLN A 73 -17.29 1.13 11.65
CA GLN A 73 -16.71 1.53 10.34
C GLN A 73 -17.45 0.99 9.13
N THR A 74 -17.99 -0.18 9.23
CA THR A 74 -18.66 -0.89 8.14
C THR A 74 -19.93 -0.21 7.65
N LEU A 75 -20.69 0.36 8.59
CA LEU A 75 -21.89 1.15 8.25
C LEU A 75 -21.50 2.50 7.61
N LYS A 76 -20.35 3.08 8.00
CA LYS A 76 -19.87 4.37 7.45
C LYS A 76 -19.34 4.26 6.01
N LEU A 77 -18.91 3.09 5.55
CA LEU A 77 -18.47 2.90 4.16
C LEU A 77 -19.63 3.13 3.16
N GLY A 78 -20.84 2.69 3.50
CA GLY A 78 -22.03 2.95 2.68
C GLY A 78 -22.34 4.44 2.50
N PHE A 79 -22.09 5.24 3.53
CA PHE A 79 -22.24 6.71 3.46
C PHE A 79 -21.13 7.43 2.69
N GLN A 80 -20.04 6.73 2.34
CA GLN A 80 -18.92 7.32 1.57
C GLN A 80 -19.08 7.14 0.05
N ILE A 81 -20.01 6.32 -0.42
CA ILE A 81 -20.25 6.09 -1.86
C ILE A 81 -20.44 7.41 -2.63
N PRO A 82 -21.25 8.38 -2.18
CA PRO A 82 -21.39 9.65 -2.89
C PRO A 82 -20.07 10.43 -2.99
N LYS A 83 -19.22 10.35 -1.94
CA LYS A 83 -17.89 10.99 -1.94
C LYS A 83 -16.95 10.31 -2.92
N ILE A 84 -16.97 8.98 -3.00
CA ILE A 84 -16.17 8.20 -3.97
C ILE A 84 -16.59 8.55 -5.39
N ILE A 85 -17.90 8.59 -5.69
CA ILE A 85 -18.40 8.98 -7.02
C ILE A 85 -17.97 10.41 -7.38
N LYS A 86 -18.09 11.35 -6.45
CA LYS A 86 -17.66 12.74 -6.64
C LYS A 86 -16.15 12.83 -6.90
N SER A 87 -15.35 12.02 -6.20
CA SER A 87 -13.90 11.94 -6.43
C SER A 87 -13.57 11.42 -7.83
N ILE A 88 -14.22 10.33 -8.25
CA ILE A 88 -14.07 9.78 -9.61
C ILE A 88 -14.36 10.83 -10.68
N GLN A 89 -15.40 11.63 -10.49
CA GLN A 89 -15.73 12.74 -11.42
C GLN A 89 -14.67 13.85 -11.43
N SER A 90 -14.15 14.22 -10.25
CA SER A 90 -13.07 15.21 -10.13
C SER A 90 -11.79 14.71 -10.79
N GLU A 91 -11.42 13.44 -10.54
CA GLU A 91 -10.24 12.81 -11.13
C GLU A 91 -10.29 12.82 -12.66
N LYS A 92 -11.46 12.52 -13.26
CA LYS A 92 -11.66 12.59 -14.73
C LYS A 92 -11.45 13.99 -15.28
N LYS A 93 -11.94 15.01 -14.56
CA LYS A 93 -11.78 16.41 -14.97
C LYS A 93 -10.30 16.83 -14.95
N ASP A 94 -9.60 16.52 -13.84
CA ASP A 94 -8.19 16.85 -13.70
C ASP A 94 -7.33 16.11 -14.73
N LEU A 95 -7.62 14.82 -14.95
CA LEU A 95 -6.93 14.01 -15.94
C LEU A 95 -7.10 14.55 -17.36
N LYS A 96 -8.28 15.05 -17.74
CA LYS A 96 -8.51 15.64 -19.05
C LYS A 96 -7.53 16.80 -19.32
N ALA A 97 -7.36 17.72 -18.36
CA ALA A 97 -6.42 18.83 -18.49
C ALA A 97 -4.96 18.35 -18.58
N LEU A 98 -4.60 17.29 -17.85
CA LEU A 98 -3.26 16.70 -17.91
C LEU A 98 -2.99 16.01 -19.26
N ILE A 99 -3.98 15.33 -19.85
CA ILE A 99 -3.87 14.74 -21.19
C ILE A 99 -3.65 15.82 -22.25
N GLU A 100 -4.41 16.91 -22.21
CA GLU A 100 -4.25 18.04 -23.13
C GLU A 100 -2.86 18.69 -23.00
N LYS A 101 -2.34 18.78 -21.77
CA LYS A 101 -1.04 19.39 -21.48
C LYS A 101 0.15 18.52 -21.88
N HIS A 102 0.09 17.22 -21.55
CA HIS A 102 1.25 16.33 -21.63
C HIS A 102 1.19 15.30 -22.75
N GLN A 103 0.02 15.10 -23.36
CA GLN A 103 -0.24 14.13 -24.44
C GLN A 103 0.36 12.75 -24.13
N PRO A 104 0.00 12.11 -22.98
CA PRO A 104 0.59 10.85 -22.59
C PRO A 104 0.14 9.70 -23.51
N GLU A 105 1.01 8.72 -23.68
CA GLU A 105 0.69 7.46 -24.39
C GLU A 105 0.21 6.36 -23.43
N LEU A 106 0.47 6.54 -22.13
CA LEU A 106 0.08 5.61 -21.09
C LEU A 106 -0.39 6.36 -19.83
N ILE A 107 -1.44 5.86 -19.22
CA ILE A 107 -1.92 6.29 -17.90
C ILE A 107 -1.85 5.08 -16.96
N VAL A 108 -1.15 5.23 -15.83
CA VAL A 108 -1.05 4.22 -14.77
C VAL A 108 -1.73 4.77 -13.52
N SER A 109 -2.81 4.15 -13.14
CA SER A 109 -3.56 4.44 -11.91
C SER A 109 -3.21 3.44 -10.83
N ASP A 110 -2.96 3.86 -9.61
CA ASP A 110 -2.95 2.96 -8.47
C ASP A 110 -4.18 3.22 -7.59
N ASN A 111 -5.17 2.34 -7.71
CA ASN A 111 -6.47 2.39 -7.02
C ASN A 111 -7.30 3.68 -7.21
N ARG A 112 -7.01 4.50 -8.22
CA ARG A 112 -7.80 5.69 -8.55
C ARG A 112 -8.77 5.36 -9.69
N TYR A 113 -9.98 5.00 -9.38
CA TYR A 113 -10.97 4.51 -10.35
C TYR A 113 -11.45 5.55 -11.35
N GLY A 114 -11.19 6.83 -11.15
CA GLY A 114 -11.47 7.91 -12.10
C GLY A 114 -10.30 8.28 -13.00
N PHE A 115 -9.11 7.72 -12.76
CA PHE A 115 -7.88 8.11 -13.46
C PHE A 115 -7.64 7.24 -14.70
N TYR A 116 -8.56 7.30 -15.67
CA TYR A 116 -8.49 6.62 -16.96
C TYR A 116 -9.11 7.46 -18.08
N ASN A 117 -8.76 7.15 -19.34
CA ASN A 117 -9.31 7.82 -20.53
C ASN A 117 -9.47 6.80 -21.67
N SER A 118 -10.60 6.86 -22.38
CA SER A 118 -10.90 5.93 -23.48
C SER A 118 -10.00 6.06 -24.72
N ASN A 119 -9.28 7.18 -24.88
CA ASN A 119 -8.43 7.45 -26.03
C ASN A 119 -6.94 7.30 -25.72
N VAL A 120 -6.59 6.98 -24.46
CA VAL A 120 -5.22 6.78 -24.03
C VAL A 120 -5.15 5.46 -23.27
N LYS A 121 -4.18 4.59 -23.60
CA LYS A 121 -4.01 3.32 -22.90
C LYS A 121 -3.97 3.56 -21.41
N SER A 122 -4.90 2.95 -20.67
CA SER A 122 -5.10 3.17 -19.24
C SER A 122 -5.02 1.88 -18.46
N VAL A 123 -4.15 1.84 -17.47
CA VAL A 123 -3.86 0.68 -16.62
C VAL A 123 -4.19 0.99 -15.17
N ILE A 124 -4.76 0.04 -14.44
CA ILE A 124 -4.96 0.16 -13.00
C ILE A 124 -4.17 -0.90 -12.24
N ILE A 125 -3.42 -0.45 -11.24
CA ILE A 125 -2.73 -1.33 -10.28
C ILE A 125 -3.66 -1.55 -9.09
N THR A 126 -4.00 -2.81 -8.81
CA THR A 126 -4.78 -3.17 -7.62
C THR A 126 -4.64 -4.65 -7.28
N HIS A 127 -4.55 -4.98 -5.99
CA HIS A 127 -4.71 -6.34 -5.48
C HIS A 127 -6.15 -6.60 -5.01
N GLN A 128 -7.01 -5.57 -4.99
CA GLN A 128 -8.37 -5.64 -4.46
C GLN A 128 -9.40 -5.79 -5.58
N ILE A 129 -9.32 -6.87 -6.35
CA ILE A 129 -10.33 -7.22 -7.35
C ILE A 129 -11.62 -7.68 -6.67
N ASN A 130 -11.48 -8.47 -5.59
CA ASN A 130 -12.56 -8.92 -4.73
C ASN A 130 -12.38 -8.44 -3.29
N PRO A 131 -12.51 -7.14 -3.01
CA PRO A 131 -12.38 -6.65 -1.64
C PRO A 131 -13.44 -7.25 -0.73
N ILE A 132 -13.09 -7.39 0.55
CA ILE A 132 -13.95 -7.99 1.55
C ILE A 132 -14.74 -6.89 2.26
N PHE A 133 -16.05 -6.86 2.03
CA PHE A 133 -16.96 -5.96 2.71
C PHE A 133 -17.86 -6.75 3.66
N PRO A 134 -18.08 -6.31 4.88
CA PRO A 134 -18.96 -7.00 5.84
C PRO A 134 -20.43 -6.96 5.45
N VAL A 135 -20.86 -5.94 4.72
CA VAL A 135 -22.25 -5.74 4.29
C VAL A 135 -22.27 -5.43 2.78
N LEU A 136 -23.31 -5.88 2.07
CA LEU A 136 -23.52 -5.63 0.63
C LEU A 136 -22.33 -6.05 -0.27
N ASN A 137 -21.62 -7.10 0.11
CA ASN A 137 -20.38 -7.55 -0.52
C ASN A 137 -20.53 -7.79 -2.04
N LYS A 138 -21.65 -8.40 -2.49
CA LYS A 138 -21.90 -8.67 -3.93
C LYS A 138 -22.04 -7.37 -4.73
N GLN A 139 -22.81 -6.41 -4.21
CA GLN A 139 -23.07 -5.13 -4.88
C GLN A 139 -21.80 -4.31 -5.03
N PHE A 140 -21.00 -4.21 -3.94
CA PHE A 140 -19.73 -3.51 -3.96
C PHE A 140 -18.71 -4.17 -4.90
N LYS A 141 -18.59 -5.49 -4.88
CA LYS A 141 -17.72 -6.21 -5.83
C LYS A 141 -18.13 -5.97 -7.27
N ARG A 142 -19.43 -6.06 -7.57
CA ARG A 142 -19.94 -5.77 -8.92
C ARG A 142 -19.59 -4.34 -9.36
N GLN A 143 -19.73 -3.36 -8.47
CA GLN A 143 -19.38 -1.98 -8.78
C GLN A 143 -17.88 -1.80 -9.05
N ILE A 144 -17.03 -2.44 -8.26
CA ILE A 144 -15.59 -2.41 -8.48
C ILE A 144 -15.23 -3.08 -9.81
N HIS A 145 -15.82 -4.23 -10.15
CA HIS A 145 -15.59 -4.87 -11.44
C HIS A 145 -16.03 -3.96 -12.62
N LEU A 146 -17.12 -3.22 -12.48
CA LEU A 146 -17.53 -2.23 -13.50
C LEU A 146 -16.48 -1.12 -13.66
N TRP A 147 -15.91 -0.61 -12.56
CA TRP A 147 -14.86 0.39 -12.64
C TRP A 147 -13.55 -0.18 -13.22
N LEU A 148 -13.15 -1.39 -12.83
CA LEU A 148 -11.98 -2.06 -13.39
C LEU A 148 -12.12 -2.32 -14.89
N ASN A 149 -13.33 -2.60 -15.37
CA ASN A 149 -13.61 -2.78 -16.79
C ASN A 149 -13.42 -1.51 -17.65
N CYS A 150 -13.36 -0.33 -17.03
CA CYS A 150 -13.07 0.92 -17.73
C CYS A 150 -11.59 1.06 -18.13
N PHE A 151 -10.70 0.25 -17.58
CA PHE A 151 -9.28 0.24 -17.91
C PHE A 151 -8.98 -0.80 -18.98
N ASP A 152 -7.92 -0.57 -19.75
CA ASP A 152 -7.44 -1.51 -20.77
C ASP A 152 -6.77 -2.73 -20.11
N GLU A 153 -6.02 -2.50 -19.03
CA GLU A 153 -5.36 -3.56 -18.26
C GLU A 153 -5.56 -3.36 -16.75
N VAL A 154 -5.58 -4.48 -16.03
CA VAL A 154 -5.56 -4.54 -14.57
C VAL A 154 -4.27 -5.23 -14.13
N TRP A 155 -3.39 -4.51 -13.45
CA TRP A 155 -2.14 -5.03 -12.95
C TRP A 155 -2.27 -5.41 -11.48
N ILE A 156 -2.05 -6.69 -11.17
CA ILE A 156 -2.03 -7.18 -9.80
C ILE A 156 -0.58 -7.17 -9.30
N PRO A 157 -0.26 -6.34 -8.29
CA PRO A 157 1.08 -6.31 -7.69
C PRO A 157 1.27 -7.51 -6.74
N ASP A 158 1.29 -8.70 -7.31
CA ASP A 158 1.44 -9.98 -6.61
C ASP A 158 2.10 -10.99 -7.54
N ASN A 159 2.56 -12.09 -6.98
CA ASN A 159 3.02 -13.25 -7.72
C ASN A 159 1.92 -14.31 -7.74
N GLU A 160 1.58 -14.83 -8.91
CA GLU A 160 0.47 -15.79 -9.07
C GLU A 160 0.68 -17.07 -8.25
N THR A 161 1.91 -17.53 -8.12
CA THR A 161 2.27 -18.75 -7.37
C THR A 161 2.26 -18.50 -5.86
N ILE A 162 2.89 -17.41 -5.39
CA ILE A 162 2.99 -17.04 -3.97
C ILE A 162 1.64 -16.55 -3.47
N ASN A 163 1.00 -15.71 -4.28
CA ASN A 163 -0.35 -15.19 -4.06
C ASN A 163 -0.55 -14.61 -2.65
N LEU A 164 0.19 -13.55 -2.32
CA LEU A 164 0.12 -12.89 -1.01
C LEU A 164 -1.28 -12.37 -0.69
N SER A 165 -1.96 -11.81 -1.67
CA SER A 165 -3.29 -11.20 -1.56
C SER A 165 -4.44 -12.22 -1.42
N GLY A 166 -4.23 -13.46 -1.85
CA GLY A 166 -5.21 -14.55 -1.72
C GLY A 166 -6.54 -14.27 -2.40
N ALA A 167 -7.64 -14.36 -1.65
CA ALA A 167 -8.99 -14.16 -2.19
C ALA A 167 -9.26 -12.73 -2.67
N LEU A 168 -8.44 -11.74 -2.27
CA LEU A 168 -8.60 -10.34 -2.70
C LEU A 168 -8.32 -10.17 -4.19
N SER A 169 -7.39 -10.95 -4.75
CA SER A 169 -6.96 -10.88 -6.15
C SER A 169 -7.54 -11.98 -7.05
N VAL A 170 -8.51 -12.75 -6.59
CA VAL A 170 -9.18 -13.73 -7.46
C VAL A 170 -9.85 -13.00 -8.63
N VAL A 171 -9.43 -13.36 -9.85
CA VAL A 171 -9.87 -12.69 -11.08
C VAL A 171 -11.16 -13.33 -11.59
N PRO A 172 -12.27 -12.56 -11.71
CA PRO A 172 -13.50 -13.06 -12.34
C PRO A 172 -13.30 -13.19 -13.85
N GLU A 173 -14.07 -14.08 -14.49
CA GLU A 173 -13.97 -14.35 -15.93
C GLU A 173 -14.08 -13.06 -16.79
N SER A 174 -14.91 -12.11 -16.36
CA SER A 174 -15.12 -10.83 -17.06
C SER A 174 -13.87 -9.91 -17.12
N LEU A 175 -12.86 -10.16 -16.27
CA LEU A 175 -11.61 -9.38 -16.20
C LEU A 175 -10.39 -10.18 -16.64
N LYS A 176 -10.53 -11.49 -16.90
CA LYS A 176 -9.43 -12.42 -17.08
C LYS A 176 -8.47 -12.04 -18.21
N LEU A 177 -9.02 -11.61 -19.37
CA LEU A 177 -8.21 -11.28 -20.55
C LEU A 177 -7.40 -9.98 -20.42
N LYS A 178 -7.73 -9.13 -19.45
CA LYS A 178 -7.05 -7.83 -19.22
C LYS A 178 -6.27 -7.77 -17.91
N THR A 179 -6.22 -8.87 -17.17
CA THR A 179 -5.55 -8.90 -15.86
C THR A 179 -4.20 -9.59 -15.94
N ASN A 180 -3.18 -8.93 -15.43
CA ASN A 180 -1.80 -9.40 -15.40
C ASN A 180 -1.24 -9.34 -13.98
N PHE A 181 -0.60 -10.42 -13.52
CA PHE A 181 0.23 -10.41 -12.31
C PHE A 181 1.59 -9.81 -12.65
N ILE A 182 1.94 -8.69 -12.01
CA ILE A 182 3.18 -7.95 -12.31
C ILE A 182 4.32 -8.21 -11.31
N GLY A 183 4.17 -9.25 -10.49
CA GLY A 183 5.11 -9.58 -9.42
C GLY A 183 4.92 -8.74 -8.17
N ILE A 184 5.63 -9.11 -7.10
CA ILE A 184 5.62 -8.36 -5.85
C ILE A 184 6.32 -7.02 -6.07
N LYS A 185 5.62 -5.92 -5.80
CA LYS A 185 6.11 -4.54 -6.02
C LYS A 185 6.50 -3.89 -4.70
N SER A 186 7.66 -4.27 -4.20
CA SER A 186 8.28 -3.66 -3.02
C SER A 186 9.12 -2.45 -3.41
N HIS A 187 9.13 -1.42 -2.58
CA HIS A 187 10.06 -0.30 -2.70
C HIS A 187 11.37 -0.55 -1.95
N LEU A 188 11.49 -1.69 -1.29
CA LEU A 188 12.70 -2.18 -0.64
C LEU A 188 13.26 -3.30 -1.49
N GLU A 189 14.51 -3.19 -1.91
CA GLU A 189 15.16 -4.20 -2.72
C GLU A 189 15.59 -5.39 -1.84
N PRO A 190 15.12 -6.62 -2.13
CA PRO A 190 15.46 -7.81 -1.33
C PRO A 190 16.97 -8.06 -1.21
N SER A 191 17.73 -7.72 -2.24
CA SER A 191 19.19 -7.83 -2.27
C SER A 191 19.91 -6.92 -1.26
N GLU A 192 19.24 -5.89 -0.76
CA GLU A 192 19.77 -4.98 0.25
C GLU A 192 19.55 -5.48 1.68
N PHE A 193 18.78 -6.58 1.88
CA PHE A 193 18.63 -7.20 3.19
C PHE A 193 19.86 -8.05 3.54
N SER A 194 20.55 -7.69 4.62
CA SER A 194 21.72 -8.42 5.08
C SER A 194 21.38 -9.39 6.21
N ASN A 195 21.95 -10.60 6.12
CA ASN A 195 21.90 -11.58 7.20
C ASN A 195 23.21 -11.62 8.01
N GLU A 196 24.28 -10.95 7.55
CA GLU A 196 25.62 -11.03 8.10
C GLU A 196 25.97 -9.89 9.07
N ILE A 197 25.06 -8.92 9.28
CA ILE A 197 25.30 -7.76 10.13
C ILE A 197 24.90 -8.06 11.58
N GLU A 198 25.77 -7.72 12.52
CA GLU A 198 25.42 -7.70 13.95
C GLU A 198 24.36 -6.61 14.21
N ARG A 199 23.15 -7.03 14.58
CA ARG A 199 22.00 -6.14 14.73
C ARG A 199 22.01 -5.42 16.06
N GLN A 200 22.09 -4.10 16.02
CA GLN A 200 22.25 -3.23 17.20
C GLN A 200 20.93 -2.93 17.91
N ASN A 201 19.79 -3.09 17.24
CA ASN A 201 18.47 -2.85 17.80
C ASN A 201 17.71 -4.16 18.01
N ASP A 202 16.93 -4.26 19.09
CA ASP A 202 16.14 -5.45 19.32
C ASP A 202 14.86 -5.43 18.47
N VAL A 203 14.19 -4.27 18.39
CA VAL A 203 12.91 -4.13 17.68
C VAL A 203 12.88 -2.84 16.85
N LEU A 204 12.47 -2.96 15.58
CA LEU A 204 12.01 -1.86 14.75
C LEU A 204 10.47 -1.90 14.68
N LEU A 205 9.83 -0.85 15.18
CA LEU A 205 8.39 -0.67 15.05
C LEU A 205 8.10 0.27 13.89
N ILE A 206 7.52 -0.27 12.81
CA ILE A 206 7.09 0.50 11.64
C ILE A 206 5.61 0.84 11.79
N LEU A 207 5.33 2.10 12.06
CA LEU A 207 3.97 2.60 12.22
C LEU A 207 3.38 2.99 10.88
N SER A 208 2.22 2.45 10.55
CA SER A 208 1.44 2.77 9.37
C SER A 208 -0.05 2.85 9.69
N GLY A 209 -0.83 3.40 8.75
CA GLY A 209 -2.27 3.54 8.91
C GLY A 209 -2.69 4.86 9.60
N PRO A 210 -4.00 5.06 9.78
CA PRO A 210 -4.56 6.31 10.30
C PRO A 210 -4.48 6.42 11.82
N GLU A 211 -4.55 7.65 12.32
CA GLU A 211 -4.85 7.90 13.73
C GLU A 211 -6.32 7.58 14.06
N PRO A 212 -6.63 7.17 15.29
CA PRO A 212 -5.74 6.98 16.45
C PRO A 212 -5.07 5.58 16.52
N GLN A 213 -5.24 4.73 15.51
CA GLN A 213 -4.77 3.33 15.52
C GLN A 213 -3.23 3.23 15.51
N ARG A 214 -2.57 4.20 14.89
CA ARG A 214 -1.11 4.32 14.87
C ARG A 214 -0.57 4.56 16.28
N SER A 215 -1.08 5.59 16.96
CA SER A 215 -0.68 5.92 18.36
C SER A 215 -1.04 4.81 19.35
N LYS A 216 -2.18 4.14 19.18
CA LYS A 216 -2.56 2.97 20.01
C LYS A 216 -1.55 1.84 19.85
N LEU A 217 -1.14 1.51 18.61
CA LEU A 217 -0.14 0.48 18.37
C LEU A 217 1.20 0.83 19.01
N LYS A 218 1.67 2.07 18.82
CA LYS A 218 2.90 2.57 19.44
C LYS A 218 2.87 2.33 20.95
N THR A 219 1.83 2.81 21.63
CA THR A 219 1.72 2.68 23.09
C THR A 219 1.73 1.22 23.55
N LEU A 220 0.96 0.35 22.88
CA LEU A 220 0.88 -1.08 23.26
C LEU A 220 2.22 -1.79 23.08
N VAL A 221 2.88 -1.60 21.94
CA VAL A 221 4.15 -2.26 21.65
C VAL A 221 5.24 -1.73 22.55
N SER A 222 5.40 -0.40 22.69
CA SER A 222 6.45 0.19 23.55
C SER A 222 6.33 -0.28 24.99
N LYS A 223 5.10 -0.43 25.51
CA LYS A 223 4.88 -0.99 26.85
C LYS A 223 5.27 -2.46 26.93
N ALA A 224 4.95 -3.25 25.90
CA ALA A 224 5.16 -4.70 25.91
C ALA A 224 6.62 -5.09 25.68
N VAL A 225 7.45 -4.21 25.10
CA VAL A 225 8.89 -4.42 24.89
C VAL A 225 9.74 -3.51 25.77
N SER A 226 9.20 -3.10 26.91
CA SER A 226 9.97 -2.28 27.89
C SER A 226 11.23 -3.04 28.31
N GLY A 227 12.39 -2.39 28.22
CA GLY A 227 13.70 -3.01 28.47
C GLY A 227 14.43 -3.50 27.22
N LEU A 228 13.81 -3.51 26.05
CA LEU A 228 14.46 -3.75 24.76
C LEU A 228 14.81 -2.42 24.06
N LYS A 229 15.85 -2.46 23.23
CA LYS A 229 16.23 -1.32 22.38
C LYS A 229 15.28 -1.25 21.18
N ILE A 230 14.32 -0.32 21.24
CA ILE A 230 13.31 -0.12 20.20
C ILE A 230 13.60 1.13 19.38
N ILE A 231 13.49 1.01 18.05
CA ILE A 231 13.45 2.13 17.10
C ILE A 231 12.02 2.22 16.56
N ILE A 232 11.49 3.43 16.46
CA ILE A 232 10.12 3.68 15.98
C ILE A 232 10.18 4.61 14.78
N VAL A 233 9.50 4.22 13.67
CA VAL A 233 9.39 5.02 12.46
C VAL A 233 7.92 5.19 12.06
N GLY A 234 7.60 6.27 11.32
CA GLY A 234 6.24 6.53 10.84
C GLY A 234 5.34 7.21 11.88
N GLU A 235 5.91 7.91 12.85
CA GLU A 235 5.13 8.69 13.83
C GLU A 235 4.42 9.88 13.18
N SER A 236 3.22 10.18 13.67
CA SER A 236 2.46 11.37 13.25
C SER A 236 3.19 12.63 13.68
N GLY A 237 3.35 13.60 12.75
CA GLY A 237 4.01 14.87 13.05
C GLY A 237 5.53 14.82 13.05
N SER A 238 6.18 13.66 12.82
CA SER A 238 7.60 13.64 12.54
C SER A 238 7.86 14.34 11.21
N SER A 239 8.72 15.34 11.19
CA SER A 239 9.12 16.09 9.99
C SER A 239 9.94 15.23 9.00
N GLN A 240 10.32 14.03 9.38
CA GLN A 240 11.13 13.13 8.58
C GLN A 240 10.30 11.93 8.09
N THR A 241 9.90 11.98 6.84
CA THR A 241 9.52 10.76 6.12
C THR A 241 10.78 9.94 5.93
N VAL A 242 10.84 8.75 6.52
CA VAL A 242 11.97 7.84 6.34
C VAL A 242 11.90 7.35 4.89
N ASN A 243 12.94 7.64 4.10
CA ASN A 243 13.05 7.14 2.72
C ASN A 243 13.42 5.65 2.70
N SER A 244 13.29 5.02 1.53
CA SER A 244 13.54 3.58 1.36
C SER A 244 14.93 3.16 1.85
N LYS A 245 15.97 3.91 1.49
CA LYS A 245 17.36 3.62 1.90
C LYS A 245 17.51 3.59 3.43
N LYS A 246 17.02 4.63 4.11
CA LYS A 246 17.10 4.69 5.58
C LYS A 246 16.26 3.60 6.25
N LEU A 247 15.12 3.23 5.65
CA LEU A 247 14.29 2.14 6.17
C LEU A 247 15.02 0.79 6.05
N ILE A 248 15.71 0.51 4.95
CA ILE A 248 16.53 -0.69 4.77
C ILE A 248 17.65 -0.76 5.81
N GLU A 249 18.37 0.35 6.04
CA GLU A 249 19.40 0.42 7.10
C GLU A 249 18.81 0.02 8.46
N LEU A 250 17.66 0.59 8.83
CA LEU A 250 17.01 0.30 10.11
C LEU A 250 16.49 -1.16 10.20
N ILE A 251 15.99 -1.72 9.10
CA ILE A 251 15.58 -3.11 9.01
C ILE A 251 16.78 -4.04 9.22
N ASN A 252 17.90 -3.76 8.54
CA ASN A 252 19.12 -4.55 8.68
C ASN A 252 19.68 -4.50 10.08
N ASP A 253 19.65 -3.34 10.73
CA ASP A 253 20.18 -3.10 12.08
C ASP A 253 19.26 -3.59 13.22
N SER A 254 18.10 -4.16 12.90
CA SER A 254 17.10 -4.61 13.88
C SER A 254 16.89 -6.13 13.85
N LYS A 255 16.83 -6.77 15.03
CA LYS A 255 16.60 -8.21 15.16
C LYS A 255 15.19 -8.60 14.72
N PHE A 256 14.19 -7.82 15.13
CA PHE A 256 12.79 -8.03 14.78
C PHE A 256 12.13 -6.77 14.28
N ILE A 257 11.16 -6.94 13.39
CA ILE A 257 10.31 -5.89 12.84
C ILE A 257 8.87 -6.14 13.27
N ILE A 258 8.22 -5.11 13.82
CA ILE A 258 6.79 -5.14 14.15
C ILE A 258 6.07 -4.11 13.30
N THR A 259 5.01 -4.53 12.59
CA THR A 259 4.25 -3.63 11.72
C THR A 259 2.80 -4.06 11.54
N ARG A 260 1.99 -3.22 10.88
CA ARG A 260 0.64 -3.56 10.46
C ARG A 260 0.65 -4.55 9.29
N SER A 261 -0.39 -5.41 9.19
CA SER A 261 -0.61 -6.33 8.07
C SER A 261 -1.24 -5.64 6.86
N GLY A 262 -0.78 -4.43 6.53
CA GLY A 262 -1.12 -3.76 5.27
C GLY A 262 -0.41 -4.44 4.10
N TYR A 263 -1.09 -4.52 2.93
CA TYR A 263 -0.58 -5.27 1.79
C TYR A 263 0.81 -4.79 1.33
N SER A 264 1.06 -3.47 1.31
CA SER A 264 2.39 -2.93 0.96
C SER A 264 3.46 -3.36 1.95
N SER A 265 3.18 -3.31 3.27
CA SER A 265 4.13 -3.78 4.28
C SER A 265 4.42 -5.27 4.17
N ILE A 266 3.43 -6.07 3.72
CA ILE A 266 3.64 -7.50 3.46
C ILE A 266 4.58 -7.68 2.26
N MET A 267 4.38 -6.94 1.17
CA MET A 267 5.26 -6.98 0.01
C MET A 267 6.70 -6.55 0.36
N ASP A 268 6.83 -5.49 1.15
CA ASP A 268 8.13 -4.92 1.53
C ASP A 268 8.95 -5.86 2.43
N LEU A 269 8.29 -6.67 3.26
CA LEU A 269 8.95 -7.51 4.27
C LEU A 269 8.84 -9.01 3.97
N PHE A 270 8.40 -9.36 2.77
CA PHE A 270 8.16 -10.73 2.35
C PHE A 270 9.40 -11.62 2.50
N GLU A 271 10.57 -11.14 2.08
CA GLU A 271 11.82 -11.91 2.08
C GLU A 271 12.42 -12.16 3.47
N ILE A 272 12.03 -11.37 4.47
CA ILE A 272 12.58 -11.45 5.84
C ILE A 272 11.58 -12.01 6.85
N LYS A 273 10.76 -12.95 6.40
CA LYS A 273 9.63 -13.57 7.09
C LYS A 273 9.87 -13.89 8.56
N ASP A 274 11.00 -14.50 8.90
CA ASP A 274 11.27 -15.02 10.26
C ASP A 274 11.46 -13.91 11.30
N ARG A 275 11.76 -12.70 10.84
CA ARG A 275 12.03 -11.52 11.66
C ARG A 275 10.81 -10.61 11.81
N VAL A 276 9.71 -10.86 11.10
CA VAL A 276 8.56 -9.95 11.04
C VAL A 276 7.39 -10.47 11.88
N ILE A 277 6.82 -9.57 12.68
CA ILE A 277 5.58 -9.79 13.42
C ILE A 277 4.51 -8.83 12.87
N PHE A 278 3.46 -9.39 12.30
CA PHE A 278 2.35 -8.61 11.75
C PHE A 278 1.19 -8.45 12.74
N ILE A 279 0.58 -7.27 12.73
CA ILE A 279 -0.53 -6.91 13.61
C ILE A 279 -1.62 -6.25 12.77
N ALA A 280 -2.78 -6.89 12.64
CA ALA A 280 -3.91 -6.29 11.96
C ALA A 280 -4.43 -5.06 12.73
N THR A 281 -4.90 -4.04 12.01
CA THR A 281 -5.69 -2.97 12.61
C THR A 281 -7.10 -3.50 12.88
N PRO A 282 -7.59 -3.50 14.13
CA PRO A 282 -8.93 -3.98 14.44
C PRO A 282 -10.01 -3.24 13.64
N GLY A 283 -10.93 -4.00 13.05
CA GLY A 283 -12.03 -3.49 12.22
C GLY A 283 -11.64 -3.15 10.77
N LEU A 284 -10.39 -3.32 10.36
CA LEU A 284 -9.99 -3.27 8.95
C LEU A 284 -10.01 -4.68 8.35
N THR A 285 -11.12 -5.04 7.71
CA THR A 285 -11.39 -6.39 7.20
C THR A 285 -10.30 -6.92 6.27
N GLU A 286 -9.71 -6.07 5.44
CA GLU A 286 -8.57 -6.43 4.59
C GLU A 286 -7.36 -6.87 5.43
N GLN A 287 -6.96 -6.04 6.41
CA GLN A 287 -5.81 -6.36 7.25
C GLN A 287 -6.03 -7.57 8.13
N GLU A 288 -7.24 -7.77 8.63
CA GLU A 288 -7.62 -8.95 9.40
C GLU A 288 -7.55 -10.22 8.54
N TYR A 289 -8.07 -10.15 7.31
CA TYR A 289 -7.97 -11.25 6.34
C TYR A 289 -6.52 -11.57 5.99
N LEU A 290 -5.72 -10.55 5.66
CA LEU A 290 -4.31 -10.72 5.31
C LEU A 290 -3.50 -11.29 6.49
N ALA A 291 -3.74 -10.81 7.72
CA ALA A 291 -3.10 -11.33 8.92
C ALA A 291 -3.41 -12.83 9.13
N GLU A 292 -4.68 -13.22 8.99
CA GLU A 292 -5.07 -14.64 9.11
C GLU A 292 -4.42 -15.50 8.03
N ARG A 293 -4.38 -15.01 6.79
CA ARG A 293 -3.70 -15.69 5.67
C ARG A 293 -2.21 -15.83 5.91
N LEU A 294 -1.53 -14.75 6.33
CA LEU A 294 -0.11 -14.77 6.68
C LEU A 294 0.20 -15.84 7.72
N LYS A 295 -0.63 -15.94 8.76
CA LYS A 295 -0.47 -16.91 9.84
C LYS A 295 -0.73 -18.35 9.37
N THR A 296 -1.87 -18.59 8.70
CA THR A 296 -2.36 -19.95 8.45
C THR A 296 -1.82 -20.56 7.17
N LYS A 297 -1.52 -19.76 6.16
CA LYS A 297 -1.07 -20.23 4.83
C LYS A 297 0.39 -19.97 4.55
N LEU A 298 0.93 -18.85 5.05
CA LEU A 298 2.28 -18.43 4.75
C LEU A 298 3.26 -18.60 5.93
N GLY A 299 2.76 -18.93 7.13
CA GLY A 299 3.56 -19.27 8.30
C GLY A 299 4.31 -18.09 8.94
N TYR A 300 3.79 -16.85 8.81
CA TYR A 300 4.34 -15.68 9.47
C TYR A 300 3.94 -15.60 10.94
N LYS A 301 4.73 -14.86 11.72
CA LYS A 301 4.38 -14.47 13.08
C LYS A 301 3.30 -13.39 13.04
N VAL A 302 2.14 -13.67 13.61
CA VAL A 302 1.00 -12.75 13.66
C VAL A 302 0.40 -12.73 15.05
N ILE A 303 0.14 -11.54 15.58
CA ILE A 303 -0.52 -11.35 16.88
C ILE A 303 -1.70 -10.39 16.75
N ALA A 304 -2.84 -10.72 17.38
CA ALA A 304 -3.95 -9.79 17.47
C ALA A 304 -3.60 -8.59 18.38
N GLN A 305 -4.03 -7.38 18.03
CA GLN A 305 -3.73 -6.17 18.81
C GLN A 305 -4.17 -6.30 20.28
N SER A 306 -5.31 -6.97 20.55
CA SER A 306 -5.81 -7.22 21.91
C SER A 306 -4.92 -8.16 22.74
N ASN A 307 -4.06 -8.93 22.09
CA ASN A 307 -3.20 -9.92 22.74
C ASN A 307 -1.77 -9.41 22.96
N ILE A 308 -1.50 -8.13 22.60
CA ILE A 308 -0.18 -7.52 22.78
C ILE A 308 0.05 -7.30 24.27
N ASN A 309 1.00 -8.01 24.83
CA ASN A 309 1.56 -7.85 26.18
C ASN A 309 2.98 -8.40 26.21
N GLU A 310 3.71 -8.11 27.28
CA GLU A 310 5.11 -8.53 27.44
C GLU A 310 5.32 -10.03 27.22
N LYS A 311 4.50 -10.88 27.85
CA LYS A 311 4.61 -12.35 27.76
C LYS A 311 4.42 -12.84 26.33
N SER A 312 3.43 -12.28 25.59
CA SER A 312 3.10 -12.70 24.22
C SER A 312 4.16 -12.26 23.23
N LEU A 313 4.68 -11.02 23.34
CA LEU A 313 5.73 -10.53 22.47
C LEU A 313 7.07 -11.22 22.76
N ASN A 314 7.47 -11.38 24.01
CA ASN A 314 8.70 -12.09 24.37
C ASN A 314 8.71 -13.55 23.86
N LYS A 315 7.54 -14.22 23.79
CA LYS A 315 7.45 -15.54 23.16
C LYS A 315 7.77 -15.52 21.66
N MET A 316 7.44 -14.41 20.97
CA MET A 316 7.66 -14.26 19.53
C MET A 316 9.06 -13.68 19.20
N LEU A 317 9.59 -12.87 20.11
CA LEU A 317 10.92 -12.25 20.05
C LEU A 317 12.01 -13.18 20.64
N ARG A 318 11.85 -14.49 20.51
CA ARG A 318 12.91 -15.42 20.99
C ARG A 318 14.15 -15.22 20.12
N PHE A 319 15.20 -14.76 20.78
CA PHE A 319 16.56 -14.62 20.26
C PHE A 319 17.24 -15.97 20.19
#